data_38c8dba10ea78ba5dd3b2a2e1044a2c9
#
_entry.id   38c8dba10ea78ba5dd3b2a2e1044a2c9
#
_cell.length_a   1.000
_cell.length_b   1.000
_cell.length_c   1.000
_cell.angle_alpha   90.00
_cell.angle_beta   90.00
_cell.angle_gamma   90.00
#
_symmetry.space_group_name_H-M   'P 1'
#
loop_
_entity.id
_entity.type
_entity.pdbx_description
1 polymer ?
#
loop_
_entity_poly.entity_id
_entity_poly.type
_entity_poly.pdbx_seq_one_letter_code
_entity_poly.pdbx_strand_id
1 'polypeptide(L)'
;MISSIFAKELTRIFIALLFFLLIGRITGNWLASLGFVLFVYIIWIYSKLHQINQWIESGLLDSKRPASDGAWEHLIFLIHQKDKKSKNRKAKTNTLLKHFQGVVRGLPFATVVLNDMNEIEWANTMSAELLQIKPKTDRGQRIDNLIREPKFHSMLHNKTENEIEITSPFSKEVTLSLRTLPFQTNSTLLVVRDISERTRLVSRQATFVDNASHELKTPLTSIYGYLSILKTSKNINKAEKEMI
;
A
#
# COMPACT_ATOMS: atom_id res chain seq x y z
N MET A 1 1.43 28.45 -34.95
CA MET A 1 1.06 27.05 -35.07
C MET A 1 -0.35 26.83 -35.59
N ILE A 2 -1.39 27.40 -34.98
CA ILE A 2 -2.81 27.28 -35.45
C ILE A 2 -2.96 27.88 -36.84
N SER A 3 -2.34 29.05 -37.14
CA SER A 3 -2.40 29.70 -38.43
C SER A 3 -1.81 28.88 -39.59
N SER A 4 -0.75 28.10 -39.34
CA SER A 4 -0.13 27.23 -40.35
C SER A 4 -0.96 25.98 -40.68
N ILE A 5 -1.76 25.49 -39.73
CA ILE A 5 -2.68 24.37 -39.91
C ILE A 5 -3.83 24.82 -40.85
N PHE A 6 -4.44 25.97 -40.56
CA PHE A 6 -5.52 26.54 -41.38
C PHE A 6 -5.01 26.86 -42.76
N ALA A 7 -3.80 27.38 -42.92
CA ALA A 7 -3.25 27.72 -44.26
C ALA A 7 -3.16 26.47 -45.17
N LYS A 8 -2.73 25.33 -44.65
CA LYS A 8 -2.64 24.08 -45.42
C LYS A 8 -4.03 23.56 -45.85
N GLU A 9 -5.02 23.63 -44.96
CA GLU A 9 -6.38 23.21 -45.29
C GLU A 9 -7.02 24.17 -46.31
N LEU A 10 -6.78 25.47 -46.18
CA LEU A 10 -7.25 26.48 -47.14
C LEU A 10 -6.62 26.22 -48.52
N THR A 11 -5.34 25.88 -48.60
CA THR A 11 -4.67 25.53 -49.84
C THR A 11 -5.30 24.30 -50.49
N ARG A 12 -5.68 23.28 -49.74
CA ARG A 12 -6.37 22.08 -50.25
C ARG A 12 -7.74 22.40 -50.83
N ILE A 13 -8.53 23.21 -50.10
CA ILE A 13 -9.84 23.67 -50.57
C ILE A 13 -9.69 24.49 -51.86
N PHE A 14 -8.68 25.36 -51.93
CA PHE A 14 -8.42 26.15 -53.12
C PHE A 14 -8.02 25.28 -54.33
N ILE A 15 -7.19 24.28 -54.14
CA ILE A 15 -6.82 23.30 -55.16
C ILE A 15 -8.07 22.53 -55.63
N ALA A 16 -8.92 22.06 -54.73
CA ALA A 16 -10.15 21.36 -55.06
C ALA A 16 -11.11 22.25 -55.87
N LEU A 17 -11.22 23.53 -55.52
CA LEU A 17 -12.03 24.52 -56.25
C LEU A 17 -11.47 24.76 -57.66
N LEU A 18 -10.14 24.85 -57.79
CA LEU A 18 -9.49 25.03 -59.09
C LEU A 18 -9.72 23.82 -60.00
N PHE A 19 -9.62 22.61 -59.47
CA PHE A 19 -9.95 21.37 -60.22
C PHE A 19 -11.46 21.34 -60.61
N PHE A 20 -12.36 21.74 -59.74
CA PHE A 20 -13.79 21.85 -60.03
C PHE A 20 -14.03 22.76 -61.21
N LEU A 21 -13.45 23.98 -61.24
CA LEU A 21 -13.55 24.94 -62.32
C LEU A 21 -13.01 24.43 -63.64
N LEU A 22 -11.86 23.78 -63.59
CA LEU A 22 -11.18 23.25 -64.78
C LEU A 22 -11.96 22.10 -65.41
N ILE A 23 -12.40 21.12 -64.62
CA ILE A 23 -13.21 20.00 -65.10
C ILE A 23 -14.58 20.47 -65.61
N GLY A 24 -15.25 21.39 -64.90
CA GLY A 24 -16.54 21.95 -65.31
C GLY A 24 -16.47 22.67 -66.66
N ARG A 25 -15.37 23.38 -66.92
CA ARG A 25 -15.12 24.05 -68.24
C ARG A 25 -14.86 23.07 -69.35
N ILE A 26 -14.13 21.97 -69.08
CA ILE A 26 -13.83 20.95 -70.11
C ILE A 26 -15.07 20.11 -70.46
N THR A 27 -15.83 19.68 -69.45
CA THR A 27 -16.97 18.77 -69.64
C THR A 27 -18.26 19.47 -69.97
N GLY A 28 -18.35 20.77 -69.74
CA GLY A 28 -19.59 21.54 -69.88
C GLY A 28 -20.69 21.20 -68.86
N ASN A 29 -20.44 20.21 -67.94
CA ASN A 29 -21.40 19.74 -66.97
C ASN A 29 -20.89 20.00 -65.53
N TRP A 30 -21.31 21.12 -64.96
CA TRP A 30 -20.87 21.59 -63.63
C TRP A 30 -21.31 20.67 -62.49
N LEU A 31 -22.46 20.03 -62.60
CA LEU A 31 -22.95 19.08 -61.57
C LEU A 31 -22.10 17.81 -61.53
N ALA A 32 -21.74 17.26 -62.69
CA ALA A 32 -20.88 16.09 -62.76
C ALA A 32 -19.47 16.39 -62.23
N SER A 33 -18.91 17.56 -62.54
CA SER A 33 -17.59 17.95 -62.02
C SER A 33 -17.59 18.15 -60.50
N LEU A 34 -18.64 18.73 -59.94
CA LEU A 34 -18.81 18.87 -58.50
C LEU A 34 -18.87 17.50 -57.84
N GLY A 35 -19.69 16.57 -58.36
CA GLY A 35 -19.80 15.21 -57.86
C GLY A 35 -18.47 14.46 -57.89
N PHE A 36 -17.70 14.59 -58.95
CA PHE A 36 -16.38 13.96 -59.09
C PHE A 36 -15.37 14.50 -58.06
N VAL A 37 -15.27 15.81 -57.90
CA VAL A 37 -14.35 16.45 -56.95
C VAL A 37 -14.71 16.05 -55.50
N LEU A 38 -15.98 16.06 -55.16
CA LEU A 38 -16.46 15.61 -53.83
C LEU A 38 -16.15 14.15 -53.61
N PHE A 39 -16.36 13.28 -54.58
CA PHE A 39 -16.08 11.86 -54.51
C PHE A 39 -14.59 11.58 -54.21
N VAL A 40 -13.71 12.24 -54.95
CA VAL A 40 -12.26 12.14 -54.74
C VAL A 40 -11.87 12.62 -53.33
N TYR A 41 -12.47 13.74 -52.90
CA TYR A 41 -12.21 14.30 -51.58
C TYR A 41 -12.69 13.38 -50.43
N ILE A 42 -13.81 12.73 -50.58
CA ILE A 42 -14.37 11.74 -49.62
C ILE A 42 -13.43 10.51 -49.53
N ILE A 43 -12.97 9.98 -50.68
CA ILE A 43 -12.02 8.85 -50.70
C ILE A 43 -10.73 9.24 -49.98
N TRP A 44 -10.23 10.44 -50.19
CA TRP A 44 -9.04 10.93 -49.53
C TRP A 44 -9.21 11.00 -47.98
N ILE A 45 -10.35 11.57 -47.52
CA ILE A 45 -10.68 11.62 -46.08
C ILE A 45 -10.76 10.20 -45.50
N TYR A 46 -11.47 9.31 -46.19
CA TYR A 46 -11.62 7.91 -45.73
C TYR A 46 -10.27 7.19 -45.61
N SER A 47 -9.40 7.38 -46.62
CA SER A 47 -8.05 6.82 -46.57
C SER A 47 -7.24 7.34 -45.38
N LYS A 48 -7.31 8.63 -45.06
CA LYS A 48 -6.65 9.23 -43.88
C LYS A 48 -7.21 8.67 -42.57
N LEU A 49 -8.52 8.57 -42.49
CA LEU A 49 -9.20 8.00 -41.33
C LEU A 49 -8.80 6.52 -41.10
N HIS A 50 -8.76 5.75 -42.18
CA HIS A 50 -8.35 4.35 -42.15
C HIS A 50 -6.89 4.17 -41.66
N GLN A 51 -5.97 5.02 -42.13
CA GLN A 51 -4.57 5.00 -41.67
C GLN A 51 -4.47 5.31 -40.16
N ILE A 52 -5.24 6.29 -39.67
CA ILE A 52 -5.26 6.63 -38.25
C ILE A 52 -5.85 5.47 -37.42
N ASN A 53 -6.94 4.86 -37.89
CA ASN A 53 -7.55 3.72 -37.22
C ASN A 53 -6.57 2.54 -37.09
N GLN A 54 -5.88 2.17 -38.18
CA GLN A 54 -4.87 1.13 -38.15
C GLN A 54 -3.73 1.46 -37.18
N TRP A 55 -3.32 2.74 -37.11
CA TRP A 55 -2.30 3.15 -36.16
C TRP A 55 -2.76 3.03 -34.70
N ILE A 56 -4.01 3.38 -34.39
CA ILE A 56 -4.62 3.22 -33.07
C ILE A 56 -4.68 1.73 -32.70
N GLU A 57 -5.15 0.87 -33.62
CA GLU A 57 -5.24 -0.59 -33.41
C GLU A 57 -3.87 -1.24 -33.21
N SER A 58 -2.82 -0.68 -33.84
CA SER A 58 -1.44 -1.14 -33.63
C SER A 58 -0.83 -0.73 -32.27
N GLY A 59 -1.61 -0.07 -31.40
CA GLY A 59 -1.14 0.36 -30.07
C GLY A 59 -0.37 1.68 -30.06
N LEU A 60 -0.58 2.55 -31.07
CA LEU A 60 0.02 3.87 -31.21
C LEU A 60 1.57 3.84 -31.31
N LEU A 61 2.09 2.82 -31.99
CA LEU A 61 3.54 2.66 -32.18
C LEU A 61 4.12 3.79 -33.04
N ASP A 62 5.20 4.41 -32.57
CA ASP A 62 5.87 5.51 -33.30
C ASP A 62 6.35 5.10 -34.68
N SER A 63 6.78 3.84 -34.86
CA SER A 63 7.23 3.28 -36.13
C SER A 63 6.13 3.17 -37.20
N LYS A 64 4.86 3.15 -36.78
CA LYS A 64 3.68 3.06 -37.65
C LYS A 64 2.88 4.35 -37.70
N ARG A 65 3.43 5.45 -37.19
CA ARG A 65 2.76 6.75 -37.19
C ARG A 65 2.48 7.19 -38.63
N PRO A 66 1.22 7.47 -39.00
CA PRO A 66 0.89 7.89 -40.36
C PRO A 66 1.51 9.26 -40.67
N ALA A 67 2.12 9.39 -41.83
CA ALA A 67 2.55 10.67 -42.33
C ALA A 67 1.35 11.53 -42.65
N SER A 68 1.22 12.63 -41.94
CA SER A 68 0.10 13.59 -42.12
C SER A 68 0.60 15.00 -41.87
N ASP A 69 -0.16 15.95 -42.36
CA ASP A 69 0.10 17.38 -42.24
C ASP A 69 -1.18 18.13 -41.88
N GLY A 70 -1.06 19.40 -41.46
CA GLY A 70 -2.20 20.24 -41.13
C GLY A 70 -2.98 19.74 -39.91
N ALA A 71 -4.32 19.71 -40.05
CA ALA A 71 -5.23 19.31 -38.97
C ALA A 71 -5.07 17.86 -38.54
N TRP A 72 -4.73 16.96 -39.47
CA TRP A 72 -4.49 15.54 -39.19
C TRP A 72 -3.22 15.31 -38.34
N GLU A 73 -2.15 16.06 -38.62
CA GLU A 73 -0.94 16.01 -37.80
C GLU A 73 -1.22 16.44 -36.36
N HIS A 74 -1.99 17.48 -36.18
CA HIS A 74 -2.38 17.95 -34.85
C HIS A 74 -3.24 16.95 -34.09
N LEU A 75 -4.20 16.31 -34.76
CA LEU A 75 -5.00 15.22 -34.16
C LEU A 75 -4.13 14.04 -33.71
N ILE A 76 -3.23 13.57 -34.58
CA ILE A 76 -2.29 12.49 -34.26
C ILE A 76 -1.42 12.85 -33.06
N PHE A 77 -0.93 14.09 -33.02
CA PHE A 77 -0.13 14.59 -31.88
C PHE A 77 -0.93 14.57 -30.58
N LEU A 78 -2.18 15.05 -30.59
CA LEU A 78 -3.03 15.05 -29.39
C LEU A 78 -3.33 13.62 -28.89
N ILE A 79 -3.64 12.70 -29.80
CA ILE A 79 -3.92 11.30 -29.47
C ILE A 79 -2.67 10.68 -28.83
N HIS A 80 -1.51 10.85 -29.44
CA HIS A 80 -0.24 10.33 -28.93
C HIS A 80 0.12 10.92 -27.55
N GLN A 81 -0.05 12.21 -27.36
CA GLN A 81 0.20 12.88 -26.10
C GLN A 81 -0.72 12.35 -24.99
N LYS A 82 -2.01 12.13 -25.31
CA LYS A 82 -2.98 11.58 -24.36
C LYS A 82 -2.64 10.13 -23.96
N ASP A 83 -2.26 9.30 -24.92
CA ASP A 83 -1.83 7.92 -24.67
C ASP A 83 -0.57 7.85 -23.81
N LYS A 84 0.46 8.63 -24.16
CA LYS A 84 1.69 8.73 -23.35
C LYS A 84 1.42 9.17 -21.93
N LYS A 85 0.54 10.15 -21.73
CA LYS A 85 0.13 10.61 -20.40
C LYS A 85 -0.61 9.52 -19.62
N SER A 86 -1.48 8.76 -20.29
CA SER A 86 -2.20 7.62 -19.69
C SER A 86 -1.24 6.48 -19.29
N LYS A 87 -0.32 6.08 -20.19
CA LYS A 87 0.71 5.08 -19.92
C LYS A 87 1.61 5.47 -18.74
N ASN A 88 2.05 6.74 -18.71
CA ASN A 88 2.87 7.25 -17.60
C ASN A 88 2.12 7.25 -16.26
N ARG A 89 0.81 7.58 -16.26
CA ARG A 89 -0.01 7.50 -15.04
C ARG A 89 -0.13 6.06 -14.56
N LYS A 90 -0.44 5.11 -15.45
CA LYS A 90 -0.52 3.69 -15.10
C LYS A 90 0.81 3.16 -14.57
N ALA A 91 1.93 3.52 -15.21
CA ALA A 91 3.26 3.13 -14.76
C ALA A 91 3.56 3.67 -13.35
N LYS A 92 3.27 4.95 -13.07
CA LYS A 92 3.44 5.53 -11.74
C LYS A 92 2.60 4.83 -10.69
N THR A 93 1.32 4.56 -10.99
CA THR A 93 0.43 3.84 -10.07
C THR A 93 0.96 2.44 -9.77
N ASN A 94 1.40 1.70 -10.79
CA ASN A 94 1.98 0.37 -10.61
C ASN A 94 3.28 0.41 -9.79
N THR A 95 4.13 1.43 -10.00
CA THR A 95 5.36 1.61 -9.21
C THR A 95 5.01 1.89 -7.74
N LEU A 96 4.06 2.78 -7.48
CA LEU A 96 3.60 3.07 -6.11
C LEU A 96 3.03 1.82 -5.43
N LEU A 97 2.21 1.03 -6.12
CA LEU A 97 1.68 -0.23 -5.59
C LEU A 97 2.79 -1.22 -5.26
N LYS A 98 3.79 -1.38 -6.15
CA LYS A 98 4.96 -2.25 -5.89
C LYS A 98 5.77 -1.77 -4.69
N HIS A 99 6.02 -0.47 -4.57
CA HIS A 99 6.69 0.11 -3.40
C HIS A 99 5.92 -0.15 -2.12
N PHE A 100 4.61 0.12 -2.13
CA PHE A 100 3.75 -0.16 -0.96
C PHE A 100 3.77 -1.63 -0.56
N GLN A 101 3.63 -2.54 -1.52
CA GLN A 101 3.75 -3.97 -1.27
C GLN A 101 5.13 -4.36 -0.71
N GLY A 102 6.21 -3.73 -1.19
CA GLY A 102 7.56 -3.94 -0.67
C GLY A 102 7.69 -3.51 0.79
N VAL A 103 7.19 -2.32 1.12
CA VAL A 103 7.18 -1.81 2.50
C VAL A 103 6.40 -2.75 3.43
N VAL A 104 5.19 -3.14 3.03
CA VAL A 104 4.34 -4.02 3.86
C VAL A 104 4.95 -5.40 4.06
N ARG A 105 5.67 -5.92 3.05
CA ARG A 105 6.41 -7.20 3.19
C ARG A 105 7.61 -7.10 4.12
N GLY A 106 8.26 -5.93 4.19
CA GLY A 106 9.41 -5.69 5.05
C GLY A 106 9.06 -5.36 6.51
N LEU A 107 7.79 -5.22 6.86
CA LEU A 107 7.38 -4.96 8.23
C LEU A 107 7.62 -6.19 9.12
N PRO A 108 8.28 -6.02 10.29
CA PRO A 108 8.61 -7.13 11.18
C PRO A 108 7.41 -7.56 12.06
N PHE A 109 6.20 -7.37 11.56
CA PHE A 109 4.97 -7.75 12.26
C PHE A 109 3.94 -8.31 11.28
N ALA A 110 3.14 -9.26 11.77
CA ALA A 110 2.04 -9.80 11.01
C ALA A 110 0.90 -8.78 10.93
N THR A 111 0.35 -8.63 9.73
CA THR A 111 -0.76 -7.72 9.45
C THR A 111 -1.85 -8.47 8.70
N VAL A 112 -3.05 -8.45 9.24
CA VAL A 112 -4.21 -9.13 8.67
C VAL A 112 -5.36 -8.15 8.58
N VAL A 113 -6.01 -8.06 7.42
CA VAL A 113 -7.24 -7.30 7.23
C VAL A 113 -8.42 -8.26 7.35
N LEU A 114 -9.36 -7.91 8.22
CA LEU A 114 -10.56 -8.68 8.51
C LEU A 114 -11.80 -7.89 8.07
N ASN A 115 -12.81 -8.59 7.54
CA ASN A 115 -14.13 -8.02 7.29
C ASN A 115 -14.97 -7.97 8.58
N ASP A 116 -16.22 -7.51 8.46
CA ASP A 116 -17.18 -7.40 9.61
C ASP A 116 -17.49 -8.76 10.25
N MET A 117 -17.32 -9.87 9.53
CA MET A 117 -17.54 -11.24 10.02
C MET A 117 -16.26 -11.86 10.61
N ASN A 118 -15.18 -11.07 10.76
CA ASN A 118 -13.86 -11.49 11.19
C ASN A 118 -13.21 -12.53 10.22
N GLU A 119 -13.55 -12.48 8.93
CA GLU A 119 -12.95 -13.31 7.91
C GLU A 119 -11.73 -12.59 7.30
N ILE A 120 -10.72 -13.36 6.95
CA ILE A 120 -9.45 -12.85 6.39
C ILE A 120 -9.67 -12.37 4.96
N GLU A 121 -9.60 -11.06 4.73
CA GLU A 121 -9.58 -10.49 3.39
C GLU A 121 -8.19 -10.46 2.79
N TRP A 122 -7.19 -10.14 3.62
CA TRP A 122 -5.81 -10.03 3.22
C TRP A 122 -4.86 -10.24 4.40
N ALA A 123 -3.67 -10.78 4.12
CA ALA A 123 -2.61 -10.96 5.10
C ALA A 123 -1.23 -10.77 4.45
N ASN A 124 -0.25 -10.24 5.20
CA ASN A 124 1.12 -10.09 4.74
C ASN A 124 1.92 -11.40 4.93
N THR A 125 3.19 -11.40 4.49
CA THR A 125 4.07 -12.57 4.58
C THR A 125 4.39 -12.95 6.04
N MET A 126 4.55 -11.96 6.93
CA MET A 126 4.82 -12.19 8.35
C MET A 126 3.66 -12.89 9.07
N SER A 127 2.43 -12.77 8.57
CA SER A 127 1.30 -13.51 9.13
C SER A 127 1.43 -15.03 8.92
N ALA A 128 2.14 -15.49 7.89
CA ALA A 128 2.45 -16.90 7.70
C ALA A 128 3.49 -17.39 8.73
N GLU A 129 4.43 -16.55 9.11
CA GLU A 129 5.49 -16.90 10.08
C GLU A 129 4.97 -16.87 11.52
N LEU A 130 4.26 -15.80 11.93
CA LEU A 130 3.82 -15.61 13.30
C LEU A 130 2.50 -16.31 13.62
N LEU A 131 1.59 -16.42 12.65
CA LEU A 131 0.23 -16.94 12.85
C LEU A 131 -0.05 -18.19 12.03
N GLN A 132 0.90 -18.68 11.24
CA GLN A 132 0.75 -19.79 10.29
C GLN A 132 -0.41 -19.61 9.29
N ILE A 133 -0.86 -18.37 9.08
CA ILE A 133 -1.90 -18.04 8.11
C ILE A 133 -1.30 -18.10 6.71
N LYS A 134 -1.90 -18.91 5.86
CA LYS A 134 -1.54 -19.01 4.44
C LYS A 134 -2.38 -18.01 3.63
N PRO A 135 -1.84 -16.87 3.15
CA PRO A 135 -2.63 -15.78 2.56
C PRO A 135 -3.49 -16.17 1.34
N LYS A 136 -3.14 -17.29 0.69
CA LYS A 136 -3.86 -17.77 -0.49
C LYS A 136 -5.00 -18.74 -0.16
N THR A 137 -4.84 -19.60 0.85
CA THR A 137 -5.77 -20.67 1.19
C THR A 137 -6.73 -20.28 2.31
N ASP A 138 -6.29 -19.42 3.22
CA ASP A 138 -7.06 -19.07 4.41
C ASP A 138 -7.88 -17.79 4.21
N ARG A 139 -7.81 -17.21 3.01
CA ARG A 139 -8.66 -16.08 2.63
C ARG A 139 -10.13 -16.48 2.68
N GLY A 140 -10.96 -15.67 3.33
CA GLY A 140 -12.38 -15.96 3.56
C GLY A 140 -12.65 -16.87 4.76
N GLN A 141 -11.62 -17.37 5.45
CA GLN A 141 -11.80 -18.10 6.71
C GLN A 141 -11.85 -17.12 7.89
N ARG A 142 -12.61 -17.49 8.91
CA ARG A 142 -12.69 -16.70 10.14
C ARG A 142 -11.38 -16.85 10.93
N ILE A 143 -10.82 -15.72 11.37
CA ILE A 143 -9.55 -15.69 12.11
C ILE A 143 -9.63 -16.37 13.48
N ASP A 144 -10.80 -16.34 14.13
CA ASP A 144 -11.06 -16.99 15.41
C ASP A 144 -11.00 -18.52 15.36
N ASN A 145 -11.16 -19.12 14.18
CA ASN A 145 -10.94 -20.56 13.97
C ASN A 145 -9.45 -20.93 13.99
N LEU A 146 -8.59 -20.00 13.61
CA LEU A 146 -7.14 -20.19 13.54
C LEU A 146 -6.47 -19.84 14.87
N ILE A 147 -6.92 -18.80 15.54
CA ILE A 147 -6.39 -18.33 16.83
C ILE A 147 -7.47 -18.55 17.91
N ARG A 148 -7.41 -19.70 18.59
CA ARG A 148 -8.40 -20.14 19.58
C ARG A 148 -8.10 -19.65 20.99
N GLU A 149 -7.61 -18.41 21.12
CA GLU A 149 -7.30 -17.82 22.44
C GLU A 149 -8.50 -17.02 22.96
N PRO A 150 -9.00 -17.29 24.19
CA PRO A 150 -10.18 -16.60 24.74
C PRO A 150 -10.04 -15.08 24.78
N LYS A 151 -8.84 -14.57 25.14
CA LYS A 151 -8.55 -13.13 25.17
C LYS A 151 -8.68 -12.50 23.79
N PHE A 152 -8.21 -13.19 22.76
CA PHE A 152 -8.31 -12.75 21.37
C PHE A 152 -9.77 -12.70 20.90
N HIS A 153 -10.54 -13.73 21.22
CA HIS A 153 -11.96 -13.79 20.89
C HIS A 153 -12.73 -12.62 21.53
N SER A 154 -12.47 -12.34 22.80
CA SER A 154 -13.08 -11.20 23.51
C SER A 154 -12.70 -9.85 22.88
N MET A 155 -11.47 -9.68 22.46
CA MET A 155 -10.98 -8.48 21.77
C MET A 155 -11.71 -8.24 20.45
N LEU A 156 -11.89 -9.29 19.64
CA LEU A 156 -12.61 -9.19 18.36
C LEU A 156 -14.08 -8.83 18.52
N HIS A 157 -14.75 -9.39 19.54
CA HIS A 157 -16.17 -9.11 19.78
C HIS A 157 -16.43 -7.73 20.38
N ASN A 158 -15.61 -7.30 21.31
CA ASN A 158 -15.80 -6.01 21.99
C ASN A 158 -15.34 -4.82 21.16
N LYS A 159 -14.68 -5.05 19.98
CA LYS A 159 -14.09 -4.02 19.11
C LYS A 159 -13.27 -2.98 19.88
N THR A 160 -12.64 -3.41 20.97
CA THR A 160 -11.87 -2.53 21.84
C THR A 160 -10.46 -2.41 21.23
N GLU A 161 -9.96 -1.19 21.08
CA GLU A 161 -8.61 -0.90 20.55
C GLU A 161 -7.48 -1.31 21.51
N ASN A 162 -7.75 -2.25 22.41
CA ASN A 162 -6.79 -2.69 23.40
C ASN A 162 -5.79 -3.65 22.79
N GLU A 163 -4.54 -3.45 23.18
CA GLU A 163 -3.45 -4.39 22.94
C GLU A 163 -3.54 -5.53 23.96
N ILE A 164 -3.50 -6.76 23.49
CA ILE A 164 -3.47 -7.95 24.33
C ILE A 164 -2.20 -8.73 24.10
N GLU A 165 -1.66 -9.32 25.15
CA GLU A 165 -0.52 -10.22 25.08
C GLU A 165 -1.00 -11.66 25.26
N ILE A 166 -0.59 -12.54 24.36
CA ILE A 166 -0.90 -13.98 24.41
C ILE A 166 0.36 -14.79 24.14
N THR A 167 0.38 -16.00 24.65
CA THR A 167 1.35 -16.99 24.20
C THR A 167 0.95 -17.50 22.82
N SER A 168 1.90 -17.63 21.90
CA SER A 168 1.59 -18.11 20.55
C SER A 168 0.94 -19.49 20.61
N PRO A 169 -0.18 -19.71 19.89
CA PRO A 169 -0.81 -21.03 19.80
C PRO A 169 0.09 -22.07 19.14
N PHE A 170 1.15 -21.64 18.44
CA PHE A 170 2.03 -22.49 17.65
C PHE A 170 3.38 -22.73 18.34
N SER A 171 3.76 -21.90 19.33
CA SER A 171 5.02 -22.04 20.07
C SER A 171 4.88 -21.46 21.47
N LYS A 172 5.10 -22.27 22.50
CA LYS A 172 5.03 -21.84 23.91
C LYS A 172 6.14 -20.84 24.31
N GLU A 173 7.18 -20.71 23.51
CA GLU A 173 8.32 -19.81 23.78
C GLU A 173 8.11 -18.42 23.19
N VAL A 174 7.09 -18.26 22.34
CA VAL A 174 6.82 -17.00 21.64
C VAL A 174 5.64 -16.29 22.29
N THR A 175 5.87 -15.06 22.71
CA THR A 175 4.82 -14.15 23.22
C THR A 175 4.46 -13.17 22.13
N LEU A 176 3.19 -13.11 21.80
CA LEU A 176 2.64 -12.23 20.75
C LEU A 176 1.83 -11.10 21.40
N SER A 177 2.05 -9.89 20.92
CA SER A 177 1.16 -8.75 21.15
C SER A 177 0.22 -8.62 19.96
N LEU A 178 -1.08 -8.59 20.22
CA LEU A 178 -2.14 -8.44 19.22
C LEU A 178 -2.86 -7.12 19.46
N ARG A 179 -3.06 -6.37 18.39
CA ARG A 179 -3.83 -5.11 18.42
C ARG A 179 -4.76 -5.03 17.22
N THR A 180 -6.01 -4.63 17.46
CA THR A 180 -6.97 -4.33 16.42
C THR A 180 -7.10 -2.82 16.22
N LEU A 181 -7.18 -2.39 14.96
CA LEU A 181 -7.36 -1.00 14.56
C LEU A 181 -8.50 -0.92 13.54
N PRO A 182 -9.37 0.10 13.60
CA PRO A 182 -10.37 0.30 12.56
C PRO A 182 -9.67 0.58 11.22
N PHE A 183 -10.14 -0.08 10.16
CA PHE A 183 -9.61 0.05 8.80
C PHE A 183 -10.77 0.08 7.83
N GLN A 184 -10.96 1.17 7.10
CA GLN A 184 -12.13 1.40 6.23
C GLN A 184 -13.48 1.26 6.98
N THR A 185 -14.60 1.39 6.23
CA THR A 185 -15.94 1.47 6.84
C THR A 185 -16.38 0.18 7.50
N ASN A 186 -15.92 -0.99 7.00
CA ASN A 186 -16.38 -2.32 7.42
C ASN A 186 -15.22 -3.32 7.58
N SER A 187 -14.00 -2.86 7.80
CA SER A 187 -12.86 -3.75 7.95
C SER A 187 -12.05 -3.39 9.19
N THR A 188 -11.41 -4.39 9.77
CA THR A 188 -10.53 -4.25 10.94
C THR A 188 -9.13 -4.70 10.57
N LEU A 189 -8.12 -3.93 10.96
CA LEU A 189 -6.73 -4.29 10.83
C LEU A 189 -6.24 -4.95 12.11
N LEU A 190 -5.83 -6.21 12.01
CA LEU A 190 -5.15 -6.92 13.07
C LEU A 190 -3.64 -6.81 12.87
N VAL A 191 -2.93 -6.29 13.85
CA VAL A 191 -1.48 -6.20 13.88
C VAL A 191 -0.97 -7.11 14.99
N VAL A 192 -0.01 -8.00 14.64
CA VAL A 192 0.58 -8.95 15.58
C VAL A 192 2.09 -8.82 15.57
N ARG A 193 2.67 -8.66 16.75
CA ARG A 193 4.12 -8.52 16.97
C ARG A 193 4.64 -9.64 17.85
N ASP A 194 5.82 -10.13 17.54
CA ASP A 194 6.60 -10.94 18.47
C ASP A 194 7.25 -10.00 19.50
N ILE A 195 6.89 -10.20 20.77
CA ILE A 195 7.43 -9.44 21.92
C ILE A 195 8.24 -10.34 22.86
N SER A 196 8.60 -11.53 22.43
CA SER A 196 9.29 -12.54 23.26
C SER A 196 10.57 -12.00 23.87
N GLU A 197 11.39 -11.31 23.08
CA GLU A 197 12.65 -10.72 23.54
C GLU A 197 12.40 -9.67 24.63
N ARG A 198 11.45 -8.76 24.38
CA ARG A 198 11.05 -7.74 25.36
C ARG A 198 10.57 -8.36 26.66
N THR A 199 9.70 -9.35 26.58
CA THR A 199 9.14 -10.03 27.74
C THR A 199 10.22 -10.77 28.54
N ARG A 200 11.15 -11.43 27.83
CA ARG A 200 12.34 -12.09 28.49
C ARG A 200 13.25 -11.09 29.19
N LEU A 201 13.49 -9.92 28.57
CA LEU A 201 14.33 -8.87 29.19
C LEU A 201 13.67 -8.33 30.47
N VAL A 202 12.38 -8.00 30.42
CA VAL A 202 11.61 -7.53 31.58
C VAL A 202 11.61 -8.58 32.69
N SER A 203 11.38 -9.85 32.38
CA SER A 203 11.40 -10.94 33.35
C SER A 203 12.77 -11.12 33.99
N ARG A 204 13.86 -11.09 33.20
CA ARG A 204 15.24 -11.15 33.73
C ARG A 204 15.55 -9.98 34.63
N GLN A 205 15.12 -8.77 34.28
CA GLN A 205 15.32 -7.60 35.13
C GLN A 205 14.58 -7.74 36.46
N ALA A 206 13.33 -8.21 36.45
CA ALA A 206 12.55 -8.44 37.63
C ALA A 206 13.22 -9.48 38.55
N THR A 207 13.64 -10.60 37.98
CA THR A 207 14.37 -11.67 38.73
C THR A 207 15.67 -11.13 39.31
N PHE A 208 16.43 -10.33 38.57
CA PHE A 208 17.68 -9.71 39.07
C PHE A 208 17.40 -8.80 40.28
N VAL A 209 16.41 -7.92 40.21
CA VAL A 209 16.03 -7.03 41.31
C VAL A 209 15.58 -7.82 42.54
N ASP A 210 14.80 -8.88 42.33
CA ASP A 210 14.31 -9.73 43.43
C ASP A 210 15.47 -10.45 44.13
N ASN A 211 16.35 -11.09 43.36
CA ASN A 211 17.56 -11.76 43.90
C ASN A 211 18.48 -10.77 44.63
N ALA A 212 18.76 -9.59 44.04
CA ALA A 212 19.58 -8.58 44.69
C ALA A 212 18.97 -8.09 45.99
N SER A 213 17.64 -7.91 46.02
CA SER A 213 16.92 -7.53 47.26
C SER A 213 17.05 -8.57 48.35
N HIS A 214 16.91 -9.84 48.00
CA HIS A 214 17.11 -10.96 48.95
C HIS A 214 18.55 -11.04 49.46
N GLU A 215 19.53 -10.90 48.57
CA GLU A 215 20.94 -10.95 48.97
C GLU A 215 21.39 -9.75 49.81
N LEU A 216 20.79 -8.56 49.60
CA LEU A 216 21.05 -7.39 50.42
C LEU A 216 20.35 -7.44 51.78
N LYS A 217 19.16 -8.05 51.85
CA LYS A 217 18.38 -8.13 53.09
C LYS A 217 19.12 -8.93 54.20
N THR A 218 19.80 -9.98 53.83
CA THR A 218 20.54 -10.85 54.78
C THR A 218 21.66 -10.11 55.52
N PRO A 219 22.62 -9.42 54.82
CA PRO A 219 23.68 -8.68 55.52
C PRO A 219 23.12 -7.48 56.29
N LEU A 220 22.10 -6.78 55.74
CA LEU A 220 21.45 -5.67 56.43
C LEU A 220 20.78 -6.11 57.73
N THR A 221 20.11 -7.27 57.75
CA THR A 221 19.51 -7.83 58.93
C THR A 221 20.57 -8.20 59.97
N SER A 222 21.71 -8.74 59.53
CA SER A 222 22.84 -9.05 60.41
C SER A 222 23.45 -7.78 61.01
N ILE A 223 23.70 -6.73 60.19
CA ILE A 223 24.21 -5.43 60.66
C ILE A 223 23.25 -4.80 61.67
N TYR A 224 21.94 -4.81 61.37
CA TYR A 224 20.92 -4.29 62.25
C TYR A 224 20.88 -5.07 63.57
N GLY A 225 21.01 -6.37 63.54
CA GLY A 225 21.10 -7.23 64.73
C GLY A 225 22.31 -6.87 65.62
N TYR A 226 23.50 -6.73 65.02
CA TYR A 226 24.70 -6.30 65.77
C TYR A 226 24.57 -4.91 66.37
N LEU A 227 24.03 -3.95 65.62
CA LEU A 227 23.79 -2.58 66.12
C LEU A 227 22.75 -2.56 67.26
N SER A 228 21.75 -3.39 67.20
CA SER A 228 20.75 -3.55 68.26
C SER A 228 21.36 -4.07 69.56
N ILE A 229 22.24 -5.12 69.46
CA ILE A 229 22.96 -5.67 70.59
C ILE A 229 23.89 -4.63 71.20
N LEU A 230 24.66 -3.88 70.38
CA LEU A 230 25.55 -2.81 70.90
C LEU A 230 24.78 -1.71 71.60
N LYS A 231 23.60 -1.31 71.11
CA LYS A 231 22.75 -0.33 71.74
C LYS A 231 22.23 -0.82 73.12
N THR A 232 21.83 -2.06 73.19
CA THR A 232 21.35 -2.69 74.43
C THR A 232 22.48 -2.79 75.46
N SER A 233 23.68 -3.24 75.07
CA SER A 233 24.86 -3.33 75.93
C SER A 233 25.31 -1.98 76.50
N LYS A 234 25.21 -0.92 75.63
CA LYS A 234 25.55 0.43 76.05
C LYS A 234 24.56 1.00 77.09
N ASN A 235 23.27 0.61 77.03
CA ASN A 235 22.28 0.97 77.98
C ASN A 235 22.44 0.23 79.31
N ILE A 236 22.90 -1.08 79.31
CA ILE A 236 23.16 -1.82 80.47
C ILE A 236 24.33 -1.21 81.23
N ASN A 237 25.48 -0.91 80.56
CA ASN A 237 26.64 -0.29 81.15
C ASN A 237 26.35 1.14 81.71
N LYS A 238 25.35 1.86 81.14
CA LYS A 238 24.94 3.14 81.68
C LYS A 238 24.07 2.99 82.93
N ALA A 239 23.18 1.99 82.99
CA ALA A 239 22.38 1.69 84.13
C ALA A 239 23.20 1.17 85.33
N GLU A 240 24.24 0.39 85.08
CA GLU A 240 25.18 -0.05 86.14
C GLU A 240 26.01 1.12 86.69
N LYS A 241 26.41 2.10 85.89
CA LYS A 241 27.13 3.31 86.38
C LYS A 241 26.22 4.28 87.15
N GLU A 242 24.90 4.26 87.02
CA GLU A 242 23.97 5.07 87.78
C GLU A 242 23.53 4.43 89.11
N MET A 243 23.90 3.17 89.33
CA MET A 243 23.64 2.42 90.59
C MET A 243 24.80 2.37 91.55
N ILE A 244 26.00 2.95 91.27
CA ILE A 244 27.16 3.14 92.10
C ILE A 244 27.31 4.59 92.45
#